data_a48a7f338eb9313e13418d76008c5ff7
#
_entry.id   a48a7f338eb9313e13418d76008c5ff7
#
_cell.length_a   1.000
_cell.length_b   1.000
_cell.length_c   1.000
_cell.angle_alpha   90.00
_cell.angle_beta   90.00
_cell.angle_gamma   90.00
#
_symmetry.space_group_name_H-M   'P 1'
#
loop_
_entity.id
_entity.type
_entity.pdbx_description
1 polymer ?
#
loop_
_entity_poly.entity_id
_entity_poly.type
_entity_poly.pdbx_seq_one_letter_code
_entity_poly.pdbx_strand_id
1 'polypeptide(L)'
;MKLFDSRIWTRPALLVVAVLAVQLLLPRLQAELGYAPLSAAVAQENEEAAPQPKERETRRTPALRNKVYEKLAEAQAAAEAKDYNTAAKILDDMIASGGKKSLNSYELANVYNLYAFIHYSREDYNKALKAYENVVSQPDIPLAMEMNTRFTIAQLYFVQENWQKGIEALLQWFDMTENPNANAYVLLSQGYYQVKDYDKALKNVETAIDMYKAKNKLPKEQWYNLARFLYFEKNDINKTVDVLEELLTYYPKKQYWVQVSHMYGEQQKEKEQLAAMETAYVQGMLDKGTEQVTMAYLYLNADVPYKAAKVMDKGLKDGSIDDKSKNWEIAGSAWRQAQEVEKSIPAMEKAAARSDEGELYARLGNIYLDGDQHKKAITAINKGLQKGGVKRPDNARLVLGMAYFNDKQYAKARDAFKAAGRDERSAKYAEQWIKYMDSELERQKKLAEG
;
A
#
# COMPACT_ATOMS: atom_id res chain seq x y z
N MET A 1 14.74 -19.86 7.39
CA MET A 1 13.52 -20.66 7.13
C MET A 1 12.60 -19.77 6.31
N LYS A 2 12.50 -20.01 4.98
CA LYS A 2 11.73 -19.19 4.04
C LYS A 2 10.25 -19.29 4.37
N LEU A 3 9.65 -18.28 4.98
CA LEU A 3 8.24 -18.23 5.39
C LEU A 3 7.51 -16.97 4.86
N PHE A 4 8.02 -16.35 3.80
CA PHE A 4 7.27 -15.30 3.11
C PHE A 4 7.21 -15.65 1.63
N ASP A 5 6.06 -16.18 1.22
CA ASP A 5 5.72 -16.32 -0.20
C ASP A 5 5.35 -14.91 -0.70
N SER A 6 6.25 -14.31 -1.49
CA SER A 6 6.13 -12.97 -2.09
C SER A 6 4.93 -12.81 -3.04
N ARG A 7 4.07 -13.82 -3.17
CA ARG A 7 2.94 -13.86 -4.10
C ARG A 7 1.60 -13.36 -3.54
N ILE A 8 1.54 -12.85 -2.31
CA ILE A 8 0.27 -12.41 -1.68
C ILE A 8 -0.13 -10.97 -2.05
N TRP A 9 0.68 -10.25 -2.78
CA TRP A 9 0.28 -8.98 -3.38
C TRP A 9 -0.45 -9.23 -4.70
N THR A 10 -1.73 -9.61 -4.60
CA THR A 10 -2.58 -9.76 -5.77
C THR A 10 -2.76 -8.43 -6.47
N ARG A 11 -2.24 -8.38 -7.69
CA ARG A 11 -2.26 -7.27 -8.67
C ARG A 11 -3.60 -6.50 -8.88
N PRO A 12 -4.81 -6.99 -8.49
CA PRO A 12 -6.04 -6.27 -8.80
C PRO A 12 -6.34 -5.06 -7.90
N ALA A 13 -5.84 -5.00 -6.67
CA ALA A 13 -6.17 -3.89 -5.75
C ALA A 13 -5.45 -2.56 -6.08
N LEU A 14 -4.29 -2.61 -6.75
CA LEU A 14 -3.52 -1.42 -7.14
C LEU A 14 -3.96 -0.83 -8.49
N LEU A 15 -4.51 -1.66 -9.40
CA LEU A 15 -5.12 -1.19 -10.66
C LEU A 15 -6.35 -0.31 -10.40
N VAL A 16 -7.14 -0.61 -9.37
CA VAL A 16 -8.32 0.20 -8.98
C VAL A 16 -7.91 1.59 -8.48
N VAL A 17 -6.74 1.72 -7.83
CA VAL A 17 -6.26 3.03 -7.34
C VAL A 17 -5.77 3.93 -8.48
N ALA A 18 -5.14 3.38 -9.52
CA ALA A 18 -4.68 4.16 -10.67
C ALA A 18 -5.86 4.62 -11.56
N VAL A 19 -6.86 3.77 -11.79
CA VAL A 19 -8.08 4.11 -12.55
C VAL A 19 -8.96 5.08 -11.76
N LEU A 20 -9.10 4.92 -10.44
CA LEU A 20 -9.81 5.86 -9.57
C LEU A 20 -9.10 7.23 -9.48
N ALA A 21 -7.76 7.28 -9.58
CA ALA A 21 -7.03 8.55 -9.60
C ALA A 21 -7.34 9.38 -10.87
N VAL A 22 -7.51 8.73 -12.01
CA VAL A 22 -7.94 9.41 -13.26
C VAL A 22 -9.41 9.86 -13.16
N GLN A 23 -10.30 9.03 -12.60
CA GLN A 23 -11.72 9.38 -12.43
C GLN A 23 -11.98 10.43 -11.35
N LEU A 24 -11.15 10.49 -10.30
CA LEU A 24 -11.27 11.49 -9.23
C LEU A 24 -10.63 12.85 -9.58
N LEU A 25 -9.73 12.89 -10.59
CA LEU A 25 -9.14 14.13 -11.08
C LEU A 25 -10.07 14.93 -12.03
N LEU A 26 -10.99 14.23 -12.71
CA LEU A 26 -11.89 14.87 -13.68
C LEU A 26 -12.83 15.95 -13.09
N PRO A 27 -13.49 15.76 -11.93
CA PRO A 27 -14.34 16.82 -11.34
C PRO A 27 -13.53 18.00 -10.76
N ARG A 28 -12.28 17.75 -10.30
CA ARG A 28 -11.40 18.80 -9.78
C ARG A 28 -10.66 19.56 -10.88
N LEU A 29 -10.39 18.93 -12.01
CA LEU A 29 -9.86 19.57 -13.22
C LEU A 29 -10.89 20.52 -13.83
N GLN A 30 -12.20 20.26 -13.74
CA GLN A 30 -13.24 21.19 -14.13
C GLN A 30 -13.26 22.46 -13.27
N ALA A 31 -12.88 22.36 -11.99
CA ALA A 31 -12.77 23.51 -11.09
C ALA A 31 -11.46 24.31 -11.27
N GLU A 32 -10.37 23.65 -11.69
CA GLU A 32 -9.07 24.32 -11.99
C GLU A 32 -8.95 24.81 -13.44
N LEU A 33 -9.69 24.21 -14.38
CA LEU A 33 -9.86 24.70 -15.76
C LEU A 33 -10.98 25.73 -15.84
N GLY A 34 -11.17 26.51 -14.76
CA GLY A 34 -12.19 27.51 -14.63
C GLY A 34 -12.69 27.98 -15.98
N TYR A 35 -13.89 27.60 -16.37
CA TYR A 35 -14.64 28.40 -17.33
C TYR A 35 -14.76 29.78 -16.69
N ALA A 36 -13.74 30.58 -16.95
CA ALA A 36 -13.86 32.02 -16.63
C ALA A 36 -15.06 32.51 -17.41
N PRO A 37 -16.04 33.11 -16.75
CA PRO A 37 -17.03 33.89 -17.48
C PRO A 37 -16.28 34.84 -18.40
N LEU A 38 -16.80 35.10 -19.56
CA LEU A 38 -16.22 35.95 -20.63
C LEU A 38 -15.82 37.38 -20.18
N SER A 39 -15.66 37.64 -18.90
CA SER A 39 -15.41 38.95 -18.28
C SER A 39 -14.45 38.89 -17.10
N ALA A 40 -13.31 38.21 -17.19
CA ALA A 40 -12.25 38.36 -16.18
C ALA A 40 -11.01 39.01 -16.81
N ALA A 41 -10.79 40.26 -16.51
CA ALA A 41 -9.55 40.97 -16.72
C ALA A 41 -8.41 40.30 -15.91
N VAL A 42 -7.30 40.06 -16.57
CA VAL A 42 -6.08 39.48 -16.00
C VAL A 42 -5.49 40.46 -14.99
N ALA A 43 -5.44 40.07 -13.72
CA ALA A 43 -4.57 40.72 -12.75
C ALA A 43 -3.11 40.22 -12.98
N GLN A 44 -2.24 41.16 -13.32
CA GLN A 44 -0.80 40.95 -13.42
C GLN A 44 -0.21 40.80 -12.01
N GLU A 45 0.34 39.62 -11.68
CA GLU A 45 1.36 39.52 -10.66
C GLU A 45 2.74 39.64 -11.31
N ASN A 46 3.54 40.60 -10.85
CA ASN A 46 4.92 40.81 -11.25
C ASN A 46 5.81 39.67 -10.78
N GLU A 47 6.40 38.92 -11.69
CA GLU A 47 7.52 38.01 -11.43
C GLU A 47 8.83 38.59 -12.02
N GLU A 48 9.88 38.54 -11.19
CA GLU A 48 11.26 38.96 -11.56
C GLU A 48 11.84 38.13 -12.71
N ALA A 49 12.69 38.79 -13.48
CA ALA A 49 13.18 38.38 -14.77
C ALA A 49 13.91 37.02 -14.79
N ALA A 50 13.35 36.09 -15.56
CA ALA A 50 14.03 34.94 -16.13
C ALA A 50 14.55 35.24 -17.55
N PRO A 51 15.50 34.43 -18.11
CA PRO A 51 16.20 34.77 -19.38
C PRO A 51 15.23 34.93 -20.57
N GLN A 52 15.53 35.89 -21.42
CA GLN A 52 14.65 36.34 -22.51
C GLN A 52 14.16 35.21 -23.41
N PRO A 53 12.85 35.07 -23.62
CA PRO A 53 12.29 34.10 -24.55
C PRO A 53 12.48 34.50 -26.00
N LYS A 54 12.61 33.51 -26.89
CA LYS A 54 12.54 33.74 -28.35
C LYS A 54 11.21 34.41 -28.69
N GLU A 55 11.23 35.51 -29.44
CA GLU A 55 10.04 36.22 -29.94
C GLU A 55 9.11 35.22 -30.64
N ARG A 56 7.96 34.96 -30.01
CA ARG A 56 6.85 34.23 -30.66
C ARG A 56 5.88 35.19 -31.30
N GLU A 57 5.38 34.82 -32.50
CA GLU A 57 4.27 35.51 -33.13
C GLU A 57 3.08 35.57 -32.16
N THR A 58 2.83 36.78 -31.63
CA THR A 58 1.62 37.01 -30.82
C THR A 58 0.43 37.06 -31.76
N ARG A 59 -0.33 36.01 -31.86
CA ARG A 59 -1.59 36.03 -32.59
C ARG A 59 -2.58 36.91 -31.82
N ARG A 60 -3.07 37.97 -32.52
CA ARG A 60 -4.06 38.90 -31.97
C ARG A 60 -5.37 38.10 -31.71
N THR A 61 -5.98 38.28 -30.55
CA THR A 61 -7.30 37.72 -30.28
C THR A 61 -8.35 38.53 -31.06
N PRO A 62 -9.04 37.95 -32.05
CA PRO A 62 -10.10 38.61 -32.76
C PRO A 62 -11.26 38.93 -31.80
N ALA A 63 -11.95 40.05 -32.01
CA ALA A 63 -13.16 40.35 -31.25
C ALA A 63 -14.36 39.56 -31.79
N LEU A 64 -15.19 39.03 -30.90
CA LEU A 64 -16.47 38.44 -31.27
C LEU A 64 -17.44 39.57 -31.64
N ARG A 65 -18.22 39.40 -32.72
CA ARG A 65 -19.31 40.32 -33.04
C ARG A 65 -20.40 40.21 -31.97
N ASN A 66 -21.01 41.35 -31.57
CA ASN A 66 -21.97 41.38 -30.48
C ASN A 66 -23.11 40.34 -30.64
N LYS A 67 -23.69 40.22 -31.84
CA LYS A 67 -24.73 39.22 -32.12
C LYS A 67 -24.27 37.78 -31.98
N VAL A 68 -23.01 37.50 -32.27
CA VAL A 68 -22.43 36.18 -32.12
C VAL A 68 -22.21 35.90 -30.63
N TYR A 69 -21.68 36.86 -29.90
CA TYR A 69 -21.53 36.81 -28.43
C TYR A 69 -22.87 36.52 -27.72
N GLU A 70 -23.95 37.28 -28.05
CA GLU A 70 -25.25 37.07 -27.48
C GLU A 70 -25.81 35.66 -27.73
N LYS A 71 -25.63 35.12 -28.94
CA LYS A 71 -26.06 33.76 -29.29
C LYS A 71 -25.22 32.67 -28.61
N LEU A 72 -23.91 32.85 -28.49
CA LEU A 72 -23.07 31.96 -27.71
C LEU A 72 -23.45 31.96 -26.25
N ALA A 73 -23.74 33.13 -25.65
CA ALA A 73 -24.17 33.23 -24.26
C ALA A 73 -25.52 32.52 -24.02
N GLU A 74 -26.49 32.71 -24.99
CA GLU A 74 -27.76 32.00 -24.95
C GLU A 74 -27.60 30.47 -25.02
N ALA A 75 -26.75 29.97 -25.93
CA ALA A 75 -26.46 28.56 -26.06
C ALA A 75 -25.72 27.99 -24.83
N GLN A 76 -24.79 28.77 -24.25
CA GLN A 76 -24.07 28.39 -23.03
C GLN A 76 -25.05 28.28 -21.86
N ALA A 77 -25.95 29.28 -21.64
CA ALA A 77 -26.94 29.21 -20.59
C ALA A 77 -27.88 28.01 -20.70
N ALA A 78 -28.30 27.65 -21.94
CA ALA A 78 -29.08 26.47 -22.17
C ALA A 78 -28.30 25.18 -21.84
N ALA A 79 -26.99 25.10 -22.21
CA ALA A 79 -26.14 23.97 -21.93
C ALA A 79 -25.87 23.82 -20.42
N GLU A 80 -25.67 24.91 -19.68
CA GLU A 80 -25.52 24.94 -18.23
C GLU A 80 -26.79 24.46 -17.52
N ALA A 81 -27.95 24.84 -18.05
CA ALA A 81 -29.27 24.35 -17.62
C ALA A 81 -29.53 22.87 -18.04
N LYS A 82 -28.55 22.20 -18.68
CA LYS A 82 -28.64 20.83 -19.24
C LYS A 82 -29.69 20.69 -20.37
N ASP A 83 -30.20 21.79 -20.93
CA ASP A 83 -30.99 21.75 -22.15
C ASP A 83 -30.07 21.73 -23.38
N TYR A 84 -29.42 20.57 -23.56
CA TYR A 84 -28.46 20.38 -24.63
C TYR A 84 -29.07 20.43 -26.02
N ASN A 85 -30.38 20.15 -26.14
CA ASN A 85 -31.06 20.19 -27.43
C ASN A 85 -31.26 21.63 -27.90
N THR A 86 -31.72 22.49 -27.01
CA THR A 86 -31.85 23.95 -27.30
C THR A 86 -30.47 24.56 -27.57
N ALA A 87 -29.46 24.21 -26.76
CA ALA A 87 -28.10 24.69 -26.96
C ALA A 87 -27.56 24.28 -28.36
N ALA A 88 -27.69 23.02 -28.73
CA ALA A 88 -27.23 22.50 -30.04
C ALA A 88 -27.99 23.21 -31.18
N LYS A 89 -29.33 23.40 -31.08
CA LYS A 89 -30.12 24.07 -32.11
C LYS A 89 -29.63 25.49 -32.35
N ILE A 90 -29.37 26.25 -31.28
CA ILE A 90 -28.83 27.63 -31.41
C ILE A 90 -27.48 27.60 -32.16
N LEU A 91 -26.59 26.66 -31.84
CA LEU A 91 -25.32 26.53 -32.51
C LEU A 91 -25.43 26.07 -33.99
N ASP A 92 -26.38 25.17 -34.28
CA ASP A 92 -26.69 24.75 -35.66
C ASP A 92 -27.19 25.97 -36.49
N ASP A 93 -28.10 26.76 -35.93
CA ASP A 93 -28.61 27.96 -36.59
C ASP A 93 -27.48 29.02 -36.83
N MET A 94 -26.50 29.09 -35.93
CA MET A 94 -25.35 29.96 -36.08
C MET A 94 -24.46 29.54 -37.24
N ILE A 95 -24.18 28.23 -37.37
CA ILE A 95 -23.36 27.68 -38.47
C ILE A 95 -24.08 27.78 -39.81
N ALA A 96 -25.38 27.52 -39.83
CA ALA A 96 -26.20 27.62 -41.04
C ALA A 96 -26.31 29.05 -41.60
N SER A 97 -26.00 30.07 -40.83
CA SER A 97 -26.05 31.46 -41.22
C SER A 97 -24.97 31.80 -42.26
N GLY A 98 -25.34 31.82 -43.55
CA GLY A 98 -24.39 32.10 -44.64
C GLY A 98 -24.25 33.56 -45.04
N GLY A 99 -23.40 33.88 -46.01
CA GLY A 99 -23.15 35.20 -46.61
C GLY A 99 -22.54 36.21 -45.64
N LYS A 100 -23.02 37.44 -45.60
CA LYS A 100 -22.51 38.48 -44.70
C LYS A 100 -22.63 38.18 -43.22
N LYS A 101 -23.38 37.14 -42.83
CA LYS A 101 -23.53 36.65 -41.46
C LYS A 101 -22.61 35.45 -41.17
N SER A 102 -21.86 34.94 -42.12
CA SER A 102 -20.97 33.79 -41.90
C SER A 102 -20.01 34.07 -40.73
N LEU A 103 -19.78 33.03 -39.92
CA LEU A 103 -18.86 33.10 -38.78
C LEU A 103 -17.40 33.17 -39.30
N ASN A 104 -16.57 33.96 -38.65
CA ASN A 104 -15.13 33.90 -38.86
C ASN A 104 -14.51 32.70 -38.12
N SER A 105 -13.24 32.42 -38.35
CA SER A 105 -12.52 31.28 -37.76
C SER A 105 -12.61 31.26 -36.22
N TYR A 106 -12.42 32.42 -35.59
CA TYR A 106 -12.49 32.53 -34.13
C TYR A 106 -13.91 32.31 -33.57
N GLU A 107 -14.90 32.83 -34.26
CA GLU A 107 -16.30 32.61 -33.92
C GLU A 107 -16.72 31.15 -34.10
N LEU A 108 -16.29 30.50 -35.20
CA LEU A 108 -16.47 29.06 -35.41
C LEU A 108 -15.77 28.22 -34.34
N ALA A 109 -14.55 28.58 -33.97
CA ALA A 109 -13.83 27.91 -32.89
C ALA A 109 -14.61 27.97 -31.56
N ASN A 110 -15.23 29.10 -31.22
CA ASN A 110 -16.06 29.22 -30.01
C ASN A 110 -17.33 28.37 -30.11
N VAL A 111 -17.97 28.30 -31.29
CA VAL A 111 -19.11 27.42 -31.52
C VAL A 111 -18.70 25.96 -31.33
N TYR A 112 -17.61 25.49 -31.95
CA TYR A 112 -17.13 24.13 -31.79
C TYR A 112 -16.69 23.81 -30.36
N ASN A 113 -16.12 24.78 -29.65
CA ASN A 113 -15.77 24.61 -28.24
C ASN A 113 -17.01 24.36 -27.38
N LEU A 114 -18.12 25.05 -27.65
CA LEU A 114 -19.39 24.84 -26.92
C LEU A 114 -20.04 23.50 -27.33
N TYR A 115 -19.97 23.06 -28.59
CA TYR A 115 -20.34 21.70 -28.97
C TYR A 115 -19.54 20.65 -28.23
N ALA A 116 -18.23 20.87 -28.12
CA ALA A 116 -17.35 19.94 -27.40
C ALA A 116 -17.77 19.83 -25.93
N PHE A 117 -18.09 20.96 -25.29
CA PHE A 117 -18.63 21.00 -23.91
C PHE A 117 -19.95 20.21 -23.80
N ILE A 118 -20.91 20.42 -24.72
CA ILE A 118 -22.20 19.72 -24.74
C ILE A 118 -21.98 18.21 -24.87
N HIS A 119 -21.14 17.77 -25.79
CA HIS A 119 -20.86 16.37 -26.00
C HIS A 119 -20.12 15.75 -24.83
N TYR A 120 -19.14 16.45 -24.25
CA TYR A 120 -18.43 16.02 -23.06
C TYR A 120 -19.38 15.85 -21.87
N SER A 121 -20.30 16.82 -21.64
CA SER A 121 -21.29 16.77 -20.58
C SER A 121 -22.32 15.62 -20.73
N ARG A 122 -22.46 15.10 -21.94
CA ARG A 122 -23.27 13.92 -22.27
C ARG A 122 -22.47 12.63 -22.32
N GLU A 123 -21.18 12.69 -21.92
CA GLU A 123 -20.24 11.56 -21.96
C GLU A 123 -20.00 10.99 -23.37
N ASP A 124 -20.37 11.75 -24.43
CA ASP A 124 -20.08 11.42 -25.83
C ASP A 124 -18.67 11.91 -26.19
N TYR A 125 -17.68 11.25 -25.63
CA TYR A 125 -16.28 11.65 -25.76
C TYR A 125 -15.76 11.63 -27.19
N ASN A 126 -16.31 10.76 -28.06
CA ASN A 126 -15.95 10.73 -29.48
C ASN A 126 -16.39 12.01 -30.21
N LYS A 127 -17.61 12.47 -29.97
CA LYS A 127 -18.09 13.71 -30.57
C LYS A 127 -17.41 14.93 -29.94
N ALA A 128 -17.16 14.90 -28.61
CA ALA A 128 -16.42 15.95 -27.94
C ALA A 128 -15.01 16.10 -28.55
N LEU A 129 -14.29 15.00 -28.75
CA LEU A 129 -12.97 14.97 -29.40
C LEU A 129 -13.02 15.60 -30.79
N LYS A 130 -13.96 15.17 -31.65
CA LYS A 130 -14.14 15.70 -33.00
C LYS A 130 -14.45 17.21 -32.99
N ALA A 131 -15.25 17.66 -32.04
CA ALA A 131 -15.54 19.09 -31.89
C ALA A 131 -14.30 19.87 -31.48
N TYR A 132 -13.48 19.37 -30.55
CA TYR A 132 -12.21 20.01 -30.20
C TYR A 132 -11.20 19.98 -31.37
N GLU A 133 -11.15 18.92 -32.15
CA GLU A 133 -10.34 18.86 -33.39
C GLU A 133 -10.79 19.95 -34.37
N ASN A 134 -12.10 20.20 -34.50
CA ASN A 134 -12.61 21.30 -35.30
C ASN A 134 -12.21 22.69 -34.75
N VAL A 135 -12.06 22.85 -33.42
CA VAL A 135 -11.54 24.09 -32.82
C VAL A 135 -10.11 24.34 -33.32
N VAL A 136 -9.22 23.36 -33.15
CA VAL A 136 -7.78 23.52 -33.50
C VAL A 136 -7.51 23.55 -35.00
N SER A 137 -8.47 23.12 -35.82
CA SER A 137 -8.39 23.21 -37.29
C SER A 137 -8.74 24.61 -37.81
N GLN A 138 -9.32 25.49 -36.99
CA GLN A 138 -9.63 26.85 -37.41
C GLN A 138 -8.35 27.67 -37.52
N PRO A 139 -8.09 28.37 -38.66
CA PRO A 139 -6.92 29.21 -38.81
C PRO A 139 -7.01 30.41 -37.87
N ASP A 140 -5.85 30.91 -37.48
CA ASP A 140 -5.65 32.18 -36.77
C ASP A 140 -6.40 32.35 -35.45
N ILE A 141 -6.73 31.21 -34.78
CA ILE A 141 -7.27 31.22 -33.41
C ILE A 141 -6.20 31.70 -32.42
N PRO A 142 -6.59 32.30 -31.28
CA PRO A 142 -5.66 32.70 -30.23
C PRO A 142 -4.79 31.52 -29.78
N LEU A 143 -3.49 31.74 -29.61
CA LEU A 143 -2.57 30.70 -29.20
C LEU A 143 -2.97 30.03 -27.90
N ALA A 144 -3.47 30.82 -26.93
CA ALA A 144 -3.99 30.28 -25.67
C ALA A 144 -5.16 29.31 -25.87
N MET A 145 -6.09 29.63 -26.79
CA MET A 145 -7.21 28.76 -27.12
C MET A 145 -6.72 27.46 -27.78
N GLU A 146 -5.79 27.55 -28.72
CA GLU A 146 -5.20 26.38 -29.35
C GLU A 146 -4.51 25.49 -28.33
N MET A 147 -3.64 26.04 -27.48
CA MET A 147 -2.92 25.30 -26.45
C MET A 147 -3.86 24.61 -25.45
N ASN A 148 -4.85 25.32 -24.93
CA ASN A 148 -5.81 24.74 -23.99
C ASN A 148 -6.62 23.62 -24.65
N THR A 149 -7.04 23.80 -25.90
CA THR A 149 -7.80 22.77 -26.63
C THR A 149 -6.95 21.54 -26.93
N ARG A 150 -5.69 21.69 -27.34
CA ARG A 150 -4.77 20.56 -27.55
C ARG A 150 -4.52 19.78 -26.26
N PHE A 151 -4.37 20.48 -25.14
CA PHE A 151 -4.24 19.84 -23.84
C PHE A 151 -5.50 19.03 -23.49
N THR A 152 -6.69 19.61 -23.75
CA THR A 152 -7.98 18.90 -23.52
C THR A 152 -8.13 17.69 -24.44
N ILE A 153 -7.70 17.77 -25.70
CA ILE A 153 -7.67 16.62 -26.62
C ILE A 153 -6.79 15.51 -26.05
N ALA A 154 -5.60 15.81 -25.55
CA ALA A 154 -4.73 14.82 -24.91
C ALA A 154 -5.42 14.16 -23.71
N GLN A 155 -6.06 14.95 -22.85
CA GLN A 155 -6.84 14.43 -21.72
C GLN A 155 -7.99 13.51 -22.15
N LEU A 156 -8.71 13.87 -23.21
CA LEU A 156 -9.81 13.04 -23.75
C LEU A 156 -9.32 11.70 -24.28
N TYR A 157 -8.16 11.66 -24.94
CA TYR A 157 -7.56 10.40 -25.33
C TYR A 157 -7.24 9.53 -24.12
N PHE A 158 -6.74 10.10 -23.02
CA PHE A 158 -6.51 9.35 -21.77
C PHE A 158 -7.82 8.85 -21.13
N VAL A 159 -8.88 9.67 -21.17
CA VAL A 159 -10.22 9.24 -20.69
C VAL A 159 -10.77 8.06 -21.50
N GLN A 160 -10.48 8.04 -22.79
CA GLN A 160 -10.87 6.95 -23.69
C GLN A 160 -9.89 5.75 -23.65
N GLU A 161 -8.94 5.76 -22.73
CA GLU A 161 -7.87 4.74 -22.60
C GLU A 161 -7.01 4.58 -23.86
N ASN A 162 -7.03 5.58 -24.73
CA ASN A 162 -6.18 5.62 -25.91
C ASN A 162 -4.81 6.25 -25.57
N TRP A 163 -4.08 5.49 -24.75
CA TRP A 163 -2.86 5.98 -24.09
C TRP A 163 -1.82 6.49 -25.08
N GLN A 164 -1.62 5.78 -26.19
CA GLN A 164 -0.61 6.16 -27.18
C GLN A 164 -0.94 7.51 -27.83
N LYS A 165 -2.21 7.70 -28.28
CA LYS A 165 -2.63 8.98 -28.87
C LYS A 165 -2.64 10.10 -27.83
N GLY A 166 -2.97 9.80 -26.58
CA GLY A 166 -2.90 10.75 -25.47
C GLY A 166 -1.48 11.24 -25.22
N ILE A 167 -0.49 10.34 -25.23
CA ILE A 167 0.92 10.67 -25.11
C ILE A 167 1.37 11.55 -26.30
N GLU A 168 1.06 11.15 -27.53
CA GLU A 168 1.41 11.90 -28.73
C GLU A 168 0.83 13.31 -28.74
N ALA A 169 -0.46 13.44 -28.42
CA ALA A 169 -1.13 14.75 -28.32
C ALA A 169 -0.53 15.63 -27.21
N LEU A 170 -0.19 15.02 -26.07
CA LEU A 170 0.43 15.76 -24.97
C LEU A 170 1.87 16.19 -25.31
N LEU A 171 2.64 15.35 -26.00
CA LEU A 171 3.98 15.74 -26.47
C LEU A 171 3.93 16.90 -27.46
N GLN A 172 2.97 16.90 -28.40
CA GLN A 172 2.74 18.05 -29.30
C GLN A 172 2.42 19.31 -28.51
N TRP A 173 1.64 19.21 -27.44
CA TRP A 173 1.38 20.34 -26.55
C TRP A 173 2.65 20.81 -25.82
N PHE A 174 3.52 19.88 -25.38
CA PHE A 174 4.80 20.22 -24.76
C PHE A 174 5.72 21.00 -25.72
N ASP A 175 5.70 20.65 -27.00
CA ASP A 175 6.49 21.37 -28.04
C ASP A 175 5.99 22.81 -28.24
N MET A 176 4.74 23.10 -27.93
CA MET A 176 4.13 24.43 -28.07
C MET A 176 4.24 25.28 -26.80
N THR A 177 4.45 24.68 -25.62
CA THR A 177 4.49 25.42 -24.36
C THR A 177 5.92 25.69 -23.89
N GLU A 178 6.18 26.89 -23.39
CA GLU A 178 7.50 27.26 -22.84
C GLU A 178 7.64 26.80 -21.39
N ASN A 179 6.55 26.81 -20.65
CA ASN A 179 6.54 26.53 -19.22
C ASN A 179 5.48 25.47 -18.88
N PRO A 180 5.72 24.20 -19.20
CA PRO A 180 4.80 23.14 -18.83
C PRO A 180 4.64 23.08 -17.31
N ASN A 181 3.42 22.96 -16.84
CA ASN A 181 3.17 22.83 -15.40
C ASN A 181 3.39 21.38 -14.91
N ALA A 182 3.59 21.22 -13.60
CA ALA A 182 3.84 19.90 -13.00
C ALA A 182 2.70 18.89 -13.27
N ASN A 183 1.45 19.33 -13.35
CA ASN A 183 0.33 18.42 -13.65
C ASN A 183 0.42 17.80 -15.05
N ALA A 184 0.96 18.55 -16.04
CA ALA A 184 1.16 18.02 -17.39
C ALA A 184 2.23 16.88 -17.39
N TYR A 185 3.31 17.06 -16.64
CA TYR A 185 4.31 16.00 -16.47
C TYR A 185 3.72 14.76 -15.77
N VAL A 186 2.89 14.95 -14.74
CA VAL A 186 2.22 13.84 -14.08
C VAL A 186 1.27 13.10 -15.03
N LEU A 187 0.51 13.84 -15.85
CA LEU A 187 -0.37 13.24 -16.86
C LEU A 187 0.41 12.42 -17.88
N LEU A 188 1.56 12.96 -18.35
CA LEU A 188 2.46 12.24 -19.25
C LEU A 188 3.06 10.99 -18.57
N SER A 189 3.45 11.09 -17.30
CA SER A 189 3.90 9.95 -16.50
C SER A 189 2.85 8.85 -16.41
N GLN A 190 1.59 9.20 -16.16
CA GLN A 190 0.47 8.25 -16.12
C GLN A 190 0.26 7.58 -17.49
N GLY A 191 0.34 8.33 -18.59
CA GLY A 191 0.28 7.76 -19.93
C GLY A 191 1.38 6.74 -20.19
N TYR A 192 2.63 7.10 -19.90
CA TYR A 192 3.77 6.18 -20.05
C TYR A 192 3.67 4.96 -19.15
N TYR A 193 3.14 5.10 -17.93
CA TYR A 193 2.86 3.96 -17.06
C TYR A 193 1.91 2.97 -17.72
N GLN A 194 0.82 3.43 -18.32
CA GLN A 194 -0.18 2.58 -18.96
C GLN A 194 0.39 1.79 -20.16
N VAL A 195 1.31 2.39 -20.91
CA VAL A 195 2.02 1.70 -21.99
C VAL A 195 3.27 0.95 -21.51
N LYS A 196 3.49 0.88 -20.18
CA LYS A 196 4.61 0.19 -19.52
C LYS A 196 6.00 0.74 -19.83
N ASP A 197 6.10 1.97 -20.29
CA ASP A 197 7.38 2.69 -20.42
C ASP A 197 7.72 3.34 -19.05
N TYR A 198 8.15 2.50 -18.11
CA TYR A 198 8.39 2.91 -16.72
C TYR A 198 9.52 3.92 -16.58
N ASP A 199 10.50 3.91 -17.47
CA ASP A 199 11.61 4.88 -17.46
C ASP A 199 11.11 6.29 -17.76
N LYS A 200 10.31 6.44 -18.80
CA LYS A 200 9.73 7.75 -19.12
C LYS A 200 8.68 8.16 -18.09
N ALA A 201 7.90 7.21 -17.56
CA ALA A 201 6.96 7.49 -16.50
C ALA A 201 7.67 8.07 -15.26
N LEU A 202 8.75 7.43 -14.80
CA LEU A 202 9.56 7.92 -13.67
C LEU A 202 10.11 9.32 -13.93
N LYS A 203 10.81 9.51 -15.05
CA LYS A 203 11.40 10.81 -15.41
C LYS A 203 10.39 11.95 -15.32
N ASN A 204 9.16 11.71 -15.78
CA ASN A 204 8.13 12.74 -15.78
C ASN A 204 7.55 13.01 -14.37
N VAL A 205 7.28 11.98 -13.57
CA VAL A 205 6.77 12.22 -12.21
C VAL A 205 7.82 12.84 -11.31
N GLU A 206 9.11 12.48 -11.46
CA GLU A 206 10.22 13.11 -10.76
C GLU A 206 10.35 14.59 -11.14
N THR A 207 10.28 14.91 -12.44
CA THR A 207 10.25 16.31 -12.90
C THR A 207 9.14 17.10 -12.21
N ALA A 208 7.93 16.55 -12.10
CA ALA A 208 6.83 17.22 -11.42
C ALA A 208 7.10 17.44 -9.92
N ILE A 209 7.68 16.45 -9.24
CA ILE A 209 8.08 16.54 -7.83
C ILE A 209 9.13 17.63 -7.66
N ASP A 210 10.18 17.62 -8.48
CA ASP A 210 11.28 18.57 -8.42
C ASP A 210 10.83 20.02 -8.70
N MET A 211 9.90 20.22 -9.63
CA MET A 211 9.30 21.53 -9.90
C MET A 211 8.60 22.13 -8.67
N TYR A 212 7.98 21.28 -7.84
CA TYR A 212 7.35 21.74 -6.61
C TYR A 212 8.39 22.01 -5.52
N LYS A 213 9.36 21.10 -5.36
CA LYS A 213 10.46 21.28 -4.40
C LYS A 213 11.26 22.56 -4.70
N ALA A 214 11.57 22.84 -5.98
CA ALA A 214 12.28 24.04 -6.39
C ALA A 214 11.54 25.35 -6.05
N LYS A 215 10.21 25.30 -5.95
CA LYS A 215 9.35 26.42 -5.53
C LYS A 215 9.03 26.41 -4.03
N ASN A 216 9.72 25.61 -3.22
CA ASN A 216 9.43 25.38 -1.81
C ASN A 216 7.97 24.97 -1.55
N LYS A 217 7.33 24.31 -2.50
CA LYS A 217 5.98 23.76 -2.39
C LYS A 217 6.05 22.27 -2.10
N LEU A 218 5.13 21.79 -1.27
CA LEU A 218 5.02 20.37 -0.97
C LEU A 218 4.46 19.62 -2.19
N PRO A 219 5.19 18.66 -2.79
CA PRO A 219 4.66 17.81 -3.86
C PRO A 219 3.47 16.99 -3.37
N LYS A 220 2.50 16.72 -4.25
CA LYS A 220 1.29 15.99 -3.89
C LYS A 220 1.62 14.54 -3.51
N GLU A 221 0.97 14.01 -2.47
CA GLU A 221 1.13 12.62 -1.99
C GLU A 221 0.98 11.59 -3.13
N GLN A 222 0.05 11.85 -4.05
CA GLN A 222 -0.23 10.98 -5.20
C GLN A 222 0.98 10.86 -6.16
N TRP A 223 1.80 11.90 -6.29
CA TRP A 223 2.99 11.87 -7.14
C TRP A 223 4.09 11.01 -6.53
N TYR A 224 4.31 11.14 -5.24
CA TYR A 224 5.20 10.24 -4.51
C TYR A 224 4.74 8.78 -4.58
N ASN A 225 3.42 8.53 -4.45
CA ASN A 225 2.88 7.19 -4.58
C ASN A 225 3.09 6.60 -5.98
N LEU A 226 2.98 7.42 -7.03
CA LEU A 226 3.27 7.00 -8.40
C LEU A 226 4.77 6.68 -8.56
N ALA A 227 5.67 7.57 -8.12
CA ALA A 227 7.10 7.34 -8.16
C ALA A 227 7.52 6.07 -7.40
N ARG A 228 7.03 5.93 -6.15
CA ARG A 228 7.25 4.74 -5.33
C ARG A 228 6.81 3.45 -6.03
N PHE A 229 5.62 3.47 -6.63
CA PHE A 229 5.09 2.31 -7.35
C PHE A 229 5.97 1.96 -8.57
N LEU A 230 6.37 2.97 -9.34
CA LEU A 230 7.22 2.78 -10.52
C LEU A 230 8.61 2.24 -10.16
N TYR A 231 9.24 2.72 -9.07
CA TYR A 231 10.49 2.18 -8.58
C TYR A 231 10.33 0.72 -8.11
N PHE A 232 9.22 0.41 -7.43
CA PHE A 232 8.92 -0.95 -6.99
C PHE A 232 8.73 -1.91 -8.19
N GLU A 233 7.99 -1.51 -9.24
CA GLU A 233 7.82 -2.30 -10.47
C GLU A 233 9.15 -2.55 -11.21
N LYS A 234 10.08 -1.61 -11.09
CA LYS A 234 11.45 -1.76 -11.60
C LYS A 234 12.37 -2.57 -10.69
N ASN A 235 11.88 -3.06 -9.55
CA ASN A 235 12.65 -3.74 -8.53
C ASN A 235 13.80 -2.89 -7.95
N ASP A 236 13.68 -1.56 -8.00
CA ASP A 236 14.61 -0.65 -7.34
C ASP A 236 14.17 -0.39 -5.90
N ILE A 237 14.54 -1.35 -5.04
CA ILE A 237 14.16 -1.32 -3.62
C ILE A 237 14.76 -0.10 -2.91
N ASN A 238 15.97 0.31 -3.27
CA ASN A 238 16.62 1.47 -2.64
C ASN A 238 15.82 2.75 -2.90
N LYS A 239 15.49 3.03 -4.15
CA LYS A 239 14.68 4.19 -4.52
C LYS A 239 13.25 4.12 -3.98
N THR A 240 12.68 2.91 -3.87
CA THR A 240 11.39 2.70 -3.22
C THR A 240 11.44 3.13 -1.75
N VAL A 241 12.51 2.79 -1.03
CA VAL A 241 12.74 3.23 0.37
C VAL A 241 12.89 4.74 0.44
N ASP A 242 13.75 5.35 -0.40
CA ASP A 242 13.95 6.81 -0.41
C ASP A 242 12.61 7.56 -0.53
N VAL A 243 11.74 7.13 -1.45
CA VAL A 243 10.41 7.74 -1.64
C VAL A 243 9.46 7.48 -0.47
N LEU A 244 9.54 6.29 0.16
CA LEU A 244 8.75 5.99 1.36
C LEU A 244 9.19 6.85 2.56
N GLU A 245 10.46 7.12 2.73
CA GLU A 245 10.99 8.02 3.77
C GLU A 245 10.51 9.46 3.55
N GLU A 246 10.47 9.95 2.30
CA GLU A 246 9.86 11.24 1.98
C GLU A 246 8.36 11.26 2.29
N LEU A 247 7.63 10.19 1.92
CA LEU A 247 6.22 10.04 2.27
C LEU A 247 5.99 10.04 3.79
N LEU A 248 6.87 9.39 4.56
CA LEU A 248 6.79 9.39 6.02
C LEU A 248 7.09 10.77 6.62
N THR A 249 7.97 11.52 5.99
CA THR A 249 8.32 12.89 6.42
C THR A 249 7.14 13.85 6.24
N TYR A 250 6.45 13.78 5.10
CA TYR A 250 5.42 14.75 4.75
C TYR A 250 3.99 14.24 4.95
N TYR A 251 3.78 12.93 4.88
CA TYR A 251 2.48 12.25 4.95
C TYR A 251 2.55 11.02 5.85
N PRO A 252 2.85 11.15 7.16
CA PRO A 252 3.09 10.01 8.06
C PRO A 252 1.83 9.18 8.27
N LYS A 253 1.61 8.18 7.44
CA LYS A 253 0.47 7.27 7.49
C LYS A 253 0.91 5.85 7.78
N LYS A 254 0.06 5.06 8.47
CA LYS A 254 0.29 3.64 8.78
C LYS A 254 0.82 2.85 7.59
N GLN A 255 0.18 3.02 6.43
CA GLN A 255 0.55 2.26 5.23
C GLN A 255 2.02 2.45 4.82
N TYR A 256 2.59 3.63 5.00
CA TYR A 256 3.98 3.89 4.64
C TYR A 256 4.95 3.32 5.65
N TRP A 257 4.62 3.36 6.96
CA TRP A 257 5.40 2.69 8.00
C TRP A 257 5.48 1.18 7.77
N VAL A 258 4.35 0.55 7.47
CA VAL A 258 4.29 -0.89 7.18
C VAL A 258 5.07 -1.22 5.90
N GLN A 259 4.92 -0.41 4.84
CA GLN A 259 5.62 -0.65 3.57
C GLN A 259 7.13 -0.46 3.70
N VAL A 260 7.60 0.60 4.35
CA VAL A 260 9.05 0.81 4.52
C VAL A 260 9.66 -0.29 5.39
N SER A 261 8.95 -0.75 6.42
CA SER A 261 9.39 -1.90 7.21
C SER A 261 9.58 -3.15 6.34
N HIS A 262 8.65 -3.44 5.41
CA HIS A 262 8.82 -4.55 4.47
C HIS A 262 10.01 -4.35 3.53
N MET A 263 10.19 -3.15 3.00
CA MET A 263 11.33 -2.84 2.11
C MET A 263 12.68 -2.96 2.83
N TYR A 264 12.76 -2.54 4.10
CA TYR A 264 13.96 -2.77 4.91
C TYR A 264 14.23 -4.25 5.13
N GLY A 265 13.17 -5.08 5.26
CA GLY A 265 13.31 -6.53 5.31
C GLY A 265 13.90 -7.12 4.02
N GLU A 266 13.48 -6.65 2.84
CA GLU A 266 14.06 -7.04 1.55
C GLU A 266 15.53 -6.61 1.43
N GLN A 267 15.92 -5.50 2.04
CA GLN A 267 17.31 -5.05 2.13
C GLN A 267 18.12 -5.75 3.23
N GLN A 268 17.53 -6.69 3.99
CA GLN A 268 18.15 -7.33 5.17
C GLN A 268 18.56 -6.35 6.27
N LYS A 269 17.90 -5.19 6.35
CA LYS A 269 18.09 -4.17 7.38
C LYS A 269 17.13 -4.42 8.55
N GLU A 270 17.43 -5.44 9.35
CA GLU A 270 16.52 -5.93 10.40
C GLU A 270 16.21 -4.89 11.49
N LYS A 271 17.19 -4.03 11.83
CA LYS A 271 17.00 -2.98 12.84
C LYS A 271 16.05 -1.90 12.36
N GLU A 272 16.23 -1.43 11.13
CA GLU A 272 15.38 -0.43 10.49
C GLU A 272 13.98 -0.99 10.23
N GLN A 273 13.88 -2.27 9.84
CA GLN A 273 12.61 -2.98 9.70
C GLN A 273 11.82 -2.97 11.02
N LEU A 274 12.48 -3.38 12.10
CA LEU A 274 11.87 -3.39 13.43
C LEU A 274 11.48 -1.98 13.88
N ALA A 275 12.37 -0.99 13.74
CA ALA A 275 12.12 0.38 14.15
C ALA A 275 10.92 1.01 13.43
N ALA A 276 10.78 0.79 12.12
CA ALA A 276 9.65 1.29 11.35
C ALA A 276 8.32 0.68 11.82
N MET A 277 8.28 -0.65 12.01
CA MET A 277 7.07 -1.34 12.47
C MET A 277 6.74 -0.98 13.93
N GLU A 278 7.77 -0.87 14.81
CA GLU A 278 7.60 -0.47 16.21
C GLU A 278 7.05 0.95 16.32
N THR A 279 7.51 1.86 15.45
CA THR A 279 6.99 3.23 15.39
C THR A 279 5.48 3.24 15.12
N ALA A 280 5.03 2.47 14.12
CA ALA A 280 3.60 2.33 13.81
C ALA A 280 2.82 1.69 14.98
N TYR A 281 3.42 0.70 15.66
CA TYR A 281 2.79 0.03 16.80
C TYR A 281 2.62 0.97 18.00
N VAL A 282 3.69 1.69 18.40
CA VAL A 282 3.68 2.59 19.55
C VAL A 282 2.69 3.76 19.34
N GLN A 283 2.56 4.23 18.11
CA GLN A 283 1.59 5.26 17.74
C GLN A 283 0.14 4.72 17.65
N GLY A 284 -0.07 3.43 17.92
CA GLY A 284 -1.40 2.81 17.88
C GLY A 284 -1.98 2.64 16.48
N MET A 285 -1.14 2.69 15.44
CA MET A 285 -1.58 2.60 14.06
C MET A 285 -1.86 1.15 13.60
N LEU A 286 -1.28 0.13 14.26
CA LEU A 286 -1.46 -1.28 13.90
C LEU A 286 -2.80 -1.80 14.44
N ASP A 287 -3.86 -1.64 13.67
CA ASP A 287 -5.24 -2.00 14.01
C ASP A 287 -5.63 -3.41 13.57
N LYS A 288 -4.82 -4.08 12.73
CA LYS A 288 -5.05 -5.45 12.29
C LYS A 288 -4.25 -6.44 13.13
N GLY A 289 -4.92 -7.50 13.61
CA GLY A 289 -4.25 -8.55 14.36
C GLY A 289 -3.07 -9.18 13.64
N THR A 290 -3.13 -9.31 12.32
CA THR A 290 -2.01 -9.79 11.50
C THR A 290 -0.78 -8.87 11.57
N GLU A 291 -0.97 -7.56 11.60
CA GLU A 291 0.10 -6.58 11.74
C GLU A 291 0.75 -6.68 13.13
N GLN A 292 -0.07 -6.85 14.19
CA GLN A 292 0.42 -7.04 15.56
C GLN A 292 1.17 -8.37 15.71
N VAL A 293 0.70 -9.45 15.09
CA VAL A 293 1.42 -10.73 15.05
C VAL A 293 2.75 -10.58 14.31
N THR A 294 2.79 -9.84 13.20
CA THR A 294 4.04 -9.52 12.49
C THR A 294 5.00 -8.75 13.40
N MET A 295 4.50 -7.76 14.14
CA MET A 295 5.30 -7.01 15.12
C MET A 295 5.90 -7.94 16.19
N ALA A 296 5.11 -8.89 16.70
CA ALA A 296 5.60 -9.87 17.66
C ALA A 296 6.72 -10.76 17.07
N TYR A 297 6.60 -11.19 15.83
CA TYR A 297 7.67 -11.94 15.15
C TYR A 297 8.93 -11.09 14.96
N LEU A 298 8.82 -9.82 14.59
CA LEU A 298 9.98 -8.94 14.48
C LEU A 298 10.72 -8.78 15.82
N TYR A 299 9.99 -8.66 16.91
CA TYR A 299 10.60 -8.67 18.25
C TYR A 299 11.28 -9.99 18.58
N LEU A 300 10.68 -11.14 18.24
CA LEU A 300 11.29 -12.47 18.46
C LEU A 300 12.57 -12.63 17.65
N ASN A 301 12.58 -12.19 16.40
CA ASN A 301 13.77 -12.24 15.54
C ASN A 301 14.90 -11.32 16.05
N ALA A 302 14.55 -10.24 16.73
CA ALA A 302 15.50 -9.32 17.33
C ALA A 302 15.90 -9.68 18.77
N ASP A 303 15.60 -10.90 19.24
CA ASP A 303 15.84 -11.37 20.61
C ASP A 303 15.22 -10.49 21.71
N VAL A 304 14.04 -9.94 21.46
CA VAL A 304 13.27 -9.15 22.42
C VAL A 304 11.93 -9.84 22.77
N PRO A 305 11.99 -11.09 23.30
CA PRO A 305 10.79 -11.92 23.47
C PRO A 305 9.76 -11.33 24.45
N TYR A 306 10.19 -10.55 25.44
CA TYR A 306 9.29 -9.91 26.37
C TYR A 306 8.33 -8.92 25.69
N LYS A 307 8.84 -8.07 24.77
CA LYS A 307 7.99 -7.16 23.99
C LYS A 307 7.06 -7.94 23.07
N ALA A 308 7.54 -8.99 22.41
CA ALA A 308 6.73 -9.87 21.58
C ALA A 308 5.53 -10.45 22.37
N ALA A 309 5.80 -11.00 23.56
CA ALA A 309 4.79 -11.54 24.44
C ALA A 309 3.75 -10.51 24.86
N LYS A 310 4.18 -9.30 25.19
CA LYS A 310 3.25 -8.20 25.56
C LYS A 310 2.36 -7.78 24.41
N VAL A 311 2.86 -7.73 23.17
CA VAL A 311 2.04 -7.45 21.98
C VAL A 311 0.97 -8.52 21.81
N MET A 312 1.38 -9.79 21.86
CA MET A 312 0.46 -10.93 21.72
C MET A 312 -0.60 -10.95 22.84
N ASP A 313 -0.18 -10.79 24.09
CA ASP A 313 -1.08 -10.77 25.23
C ASP A 313 -2.12 -9.66 25.14
N LYS A 314 -1.70 -8.45 24.76
CA LYS A 314 -2.60 -7.33 24.58
C LYS A 314 -3.62 -7.63 23.50
N GLY A 315 -3.18 -8.02 22.30
CA GLY A 315 -4.05 -8.26 21.16
C GLY A 315 -5.01 -9.44 21.35
N LEU A 316 -4.57 -10.50 22.07
CA LEU A 316 -5.44 -11.62 22.43
C LEU A 316 -6.46 -11.29 23.52
N LYS A 317 -6.14 -10.35 24.41
CA LYS A 317 -7.05 -9.89 25.48
C LYS A 317 -8.10 -8.92 24.99
N ASP A 318 -7.71 -7.97 24.12
CA ASP A 318 -8.62 -6.96 23.58
C ASP A 318 -9.38 -7.46 22.33
N GLY A 319 -9.04 -8.64 21.80
CA GLY A 319 -9.70 -9.27 20.67
C GLY A 319 -9.24 -8.77 19.31
N SER A 320 -8.21 -7.93 19.23
CA SER A 320 -7.62 -7.50 17.96
C SER A 320 -6.84 -8.62 17.27
N ILE A 321 -6.29 -9.58 18.03
CA ILE A 321 -5.71 -10.82 17.53
C ILE A 321 -6.69 -11.97 17.71
N ASP A 322 -6.93 -12.75 16.65
CA ASP A 322 -7.83 -13.90 16.67
C ASP A 322 -7.50 -14.90 17.79
N ASP A 323 -8.52 -15.40 18.49
CA ASP A 323 -8.43 -16.43 19.54
C ASP A 323 -8.17 -17.83 18.95
N LYS A 324 -7.03 -17.98 18.24
CA LYS A 324 -6.59 -19.23 17.61
C LYS A 324 -5.43 -19.88 18.37
N SER A 325 -5.38 -21.23 18.33
CA SER A 325 -4.28 -22.02 18.91
C SER A 325 -2.90 -21.46 18.60
N LYS A 326 -2.63 -21.16 17.33
CA LYS A 326 -1.33 -20.63 16.86
C LYS A 326 -0.96 -19.30 17.53
N ASN A 327 -1.92 -18.41 17.73
CA ASN A 327 -1.64 -17.09 18.31
C ASN A 327 -1.33 -17.22 19.82
N TRP A 328 -2.04 -18.09 20.54
CA TRP A 328 -1.71 -18.42 21.93
C TRP A 328 -0.36 -19.15 22.06
N GLU A 329 0.00 -20.00 21.08
CA GLU A 329 1.31 -20.65 21.01
C GLU A 329 2.44 -19.64 20.90
N ILE A 330 2.28 -18.61 20.03
CA ILE A 330 3.27 -17.52 19.90
C ILE A 330 3.42 -16.78 21.23
N ALA A 331 2.31 -16.42 21.87
CA ALA A 331 2.33 -15.74 23.17
C ALA A 331 3.03 -16.58 24.26
N GLY A 332 2.66 -17.86 24.39
CA GLY A 332 3.28 -18.77 25.36
C GLY A 332 4.77 -19.02 25.10
N SER A 333 5.15 -19.18 23.83
CA SER A 333 6.55 -19.34 23.44
C SER A 333 7.37 -18.08 23.69
N ALA A 334 6.82 -16.90 23.41
CA ALA A 334 7.48 -15.63 23.67
C ALA A 334 7.70 -15.39 25.17
N TRP A 335 6.69 -15.67 26.03
CA TRP A 335 6.83 -15.60 27.47
C TRP A 335 7.90 -16.58 28.00
N ARG A 336 7.95 -17.82 27.47
CA ARG A 336 8.97 -18.78 27.85
C ARG A 336 10.37 -18.32 27.48
N GLN A 337 10.56 -17.79 26.26
CA GLN A 337 11.84 -17.22 25.82
C GLN A 337 12.25 -16.03 26.68
N ALA A 338 11.30 -15.24 27.15
CA ALA A 338 11.50 -14.14 28.10
C ALA A 338 11.78 -14.63 29.54
N GLN A 339 11.88 -15.94 29.80
CA GLN A 339 12.03 -16.55 31.12
C GLN A 339 10.86 -16.30 32.08
N GLU A 340 9.72 -15.91 31.55
CA GLU A 340 8.48 -15.63 32.29
C GLU A 340 7.57 -16.88 32.30
N VAL A 341 8.03 -17.96 32.96
CA VAL A 341 7.37 -19.27 32.95
C VAL A 341 5.92 -19.19 33.45
N GLU A 342 5.67 -18.46 34.52
CA GLU A 342 4.33 -18.26 35.11
C GLU A 342 3.33 -17.63 34.12
N LYS A 343 3.81 -16.74 33.24
CA LYS A 343 2.99 -16.11 32.19
C LYS A 343 2.87 -16.98 30.96
N SER A 344 3.87 -17.83 30.70
CA SER A 344 3.86 -18.78 29.57
C SER A 344 2.79 -19.87 29.75
N ILE A 345 2.63 -20.39 30.97
CA ILE A 345 1.71 -21.49 31.27
C ILE A 345 0.28 -21.21 30.79
N PRO A 346 -0.42 -20.15 31.25
CA PRO A 346 -1.83 -19.92 30.84
C PRO A 346 -2.00 -19.69 29.35
N ALA A 347 -1.02 -19.08 28.68
CA ALA A 347 -1.06 -18.90 27.23
C ALA A 347 -0.93 -20.25 26.50
N MET A 348 0.00 -21.10 26.94
CA MET A 348 0.20 -22.41 26.33
C MET A 348 -0.95 -23.39 26.65
N GLU A 349 -1.58 -23.28 27.83
CA GLU A 349 -2.82 -24.02 28.16
C GLU A 349 -3.94 -23.70 27.15
N LYS A 350 -4.14 -22.41 26.86
CA LYS A 350 -5.12 -21.97 25.87
C LYS A 350 -4.77 -22.45 24.46
N ALA A 351 -3.48 -22.42 24.09
CA ALA A 351 -3.01 -22.94 22.81
C ALA A 351 -3.30 -24.44 22.67
N ALA A 352 -2.93 -25.23 23.67
CA ALA A 352 -3.12 -26.68 23.68
C ALA A 352 -4.61 -27.08 23.68
N ALA A 353 -5.45 -26.33 24.41
CA ALA A 353 -6.89 -26.60 24.46
C ALA A 353 -7.59 -26.40 23.10
N ARG A 354 -7.05 -25.52 22.25
CA ARG A 354 -7.56 -25.20 20.90
C ARG A 354 -6.89 -25.98 19.78
N SER A 355 -5.91 -26.84 20.11
CA SER A 355 -5.19 -27.64 19.13
C SER A 355 -5.86 -29.00 18.96
N ASP A 356 -5.93 -29.48 17.73
CA ASP A 356 -6.41 -30.83 17.42
C ASP A 356 -5.31 -31.88 17.60
N GLU A 357 -4.04 -31.50 17.64
CA GLU A 357 -2.87 -32.36 17.80
C GLU A 357 -2.30 -32.31 19.21
N GLY A 358 -1.57 -33.39 19.59
CA GLY A 358 -0.96 -33.52 20.91
C GLY A 358 0.35 -32.78 21.11
N GLU A 359 0.93 -32.20 20.06
CA GLU A 359 2.22 -31.51 20.11
C GLU A 359 2.25 -30.37 21.14
N LEU A 360 1.20 -29.54 21.17
CA LEU A 360 1.15 -28.42 22.13
C LEU A 360 0.97 -28.90 23.58
N TYR A 361 0.31 -30.03 23.82
CA TYR A 361 0.26 -30.63 25.15
C TYR A 361 1.63 -31.17 25.60
N ALA A 362 2.42 -31.77 24.70
CA ALA A 362 3.78 -32.21 25.02
C ALA A 362 4.67 -31.01 25.34
N ARG A 363 4.57 -29.93 24.58
CA ARG A 363 5.30 -28.67 24.85
C ARG A 363 4.84 -27.97 26.14
N LEU A 364 3.55 -27.98 26.45
CA LEU A 364 3.02 -27.50 27.71
C LEU A 364 3.59 -28.30 28.89
N GLY A 365 3.74 -29.61 28.73
CA GLY A 365 4.36 -30.45 29.74
C GLY A 365 5.81 -30.07 30.05
N ASN A 366 6.60 -29.66 29.03
CA ASN A 366 7.93 -29.11 29.23
C ASN A 366 7.87 -27.81 30.06
N ILE A 367 6.94 -26.91 29.74
CA ILE A 367 6.80 -25.62 30.43
C ILE A 367 6.37 -25.84 31.88
N TYR A 368 5.48 -26.80 32.16
CA TYR A 368 5.12 -27.19 33.53
C TYR A 368 6.34 -27.75 34.29
N LEU A 369 7.21 -28.53 33.60
CA LEU A 369 8.41 -29.07 34.24
C LEU A 369 9.40 -27.92 34.56
N ASP A 370 9.59 -26.95 33.68
CA ASP A 370 10.40 -25.76 33.91
C ASP A 370 9.87 -24.93 35.10
N GLY A 371 8.57 -24.98 35.37
CA GLY A 371 7.90 -24.31 36.50
C GLY A 371 7.65 -25.22 37.73
N ASP A 372 8.40 -26.31 37.87
CA ASP A 372 8.30 -27.29 38.97
C ASP A 372 6.90 -27.88 39.20
N GLN A 373 5.98 -27.77 38.21
CA GLN A 373 4.61 -28.33 38.30
C GLN A 373 4.54 -29.78 37.79
N HIS A 374 5.31 -30.67 38.41
CA HIS A 374 5.59 -32.03 37.93
C HIS A 374 4.31 -32.86 37.63
N LYS A 375 3.29 -32.79 38.47
CA LYS A 375 2.02 -33.52 38.24
C LYS A 375 1.26 -33.03 37.04
N LYS A 376 1.27 -31.72 36.80
CA LYS A 376 0.65 -31.15 35.60
C LYS A 376 1.48 -31.47 34.33
N ALA A 377 2.81 -31.49 34.43
CA ALA A 377 3.69 -31.93 33.35
C ALA A 377 3.36 -33.36 32.92
N ILE A 378 3.25 -34.31 33.90
CA ILE A 378 2.86 -35.69 33.64
C ILE A 378 1.54 -35.78 32.91
N THR A 379 0.52 -35.07 33.43
CA THR A 379 -0.83 -35.07 32.85
C THR A 379 -0.84 -34.53 31.42
N ALA A 380 -0.15 -33.39 31.18
CA ALA A 380 -0.10 -32.76 29.87
C ALA A 380 0.61 -33.65 28.85
N ILE A 381 1.80 -34.20 29.18
CA ILE A 381 2.56 -35.04 28.26
C ILE A 381 1.78 -36.32 27.90
N ASN A 382 1.21 -36.99 28.88
CA ASN A 382 0.38 -38.17 28.65
C ASN A 382 -0.80 -37.86 27.72
N LYS A 383 -1.49 -36.73 27.94
CA LYS A 383 -2.56 -36.27 27.07
C LYS A 383 -2.06 -35.99 25.65
N GLY A 384 -0.88 -35.38 25.52
CA GLY A 384 -0.25 -35.14 24.22
C GLY A 384 0.07 -36.42 23.46
N LEU A 385 0.71 -37.37 24.12
CA LEU A 385 1.03 -38.69 23.57
C LEU A 385 -0.21 -39.49 23.18
N GLN A 386 -1.27 -39.41 23.98
CA GLN A 386 -2.54 -40.08 23.70
C GLN A 386 -3.27 -39.45 22.51
N LYS A 387 -3.26 -38.13 22.41
CA LYS A 387 -3.90 -37.39 21.32
C LYS A 387 -3.22 -37.64 19.97
N GLY A 388 -1.93 -37.95 19.97
CA GLY A 388 -1.13 -38.16 18.75
C GLY A 388 -0.63 -36.87 18.11
N GLY A 389 0.03 -36.97 16.98
CA GLY A 389 0.58 -35.81 16.26
C GLY A 389 1.79 -35.15 16.95
N VAL A 390 2.40 -35.82 17.93
CA VAL A 390 3.62 -35.33 18.59
C VAL A 390 4.82 -35.56 17.66
N LYS A 391 5.53 -34.52 17.29
CA LYS A 391 6.65 -34.56 16.35
C LYS A 391 7.85 -35.38 16.87
N ARG A 392 8.12 -35.28 18.18
CA ARG A 392 9.20 -35.95 18.87
C ARG A 392 8.67 -36.74 20.09
N PRO A 393 7.94 -37.85 19.86
CA PRO A 393 7.37 -38.62 20.96
C PRO A 393 8.42 -39.27 21.86
N ASP A 394 9.63 -39.51 21.33
CA ASP A 394 10.82 -39.95 22.06
C ASP A 394 11.23 -38.87 23.10
N ASN A 395 11.38 -37.63 22.68
CA ASN A 395 11.72 -36.52 23.56
C ASN A 395 10.61 -36.24 24.58
N ALA A 396 9.33 -36.29 24.16
CA ALA A 396 8.20 -36.13 25.08
C ALA A 396 8.25 -37.21 26.20
N ARG A 397 8.63 -38.45 25.89
CA ARG A 397 8.82 -39.53 26.91
C ARG A 397 10.03 -39.28 27.80
N LEU A 398 11.14 -38.67 27.29
CA LEU A 398 12.25 -38.26 28.16
C LEU A 398 11.75 -37.23 29.20
N VAL A 399 11.05 -36.21 28.76
CA VAL A 399 10.50 -35.17 29.65
C VAL A 399 9.48 -35.79 30.64
N LEU A 400 8.66 -36.74 30.20
CA LEU A 400 7.77 -37.49 31.05
C LEU A 400 8.51 -38.23 32.14
N GLY A 401 9.65 -38.86 31.78
CA GLY A 401 10.52 -39.54 32.74
C GLY A 401 11.11 -38.60 33.77
N MET A 402 11.56 -37.40 33.34
CA MET A 402 12.02 -36.35 34.26
C MET A 402 10.91 -35.90 35.21
N ALA A 403 9.70 -35.64 34.67
CA ALA A 403 8.57 -35.25 35.47
C ALA A 403 8.18 -36.32 36.51
N TYR A 404 8.16 -37.60 36.13
CA TYR A 404 7.96 -38.72 37.09
C TYR A 404 9.07 -38.79 38.12
N PHE A 405 10.35 -38.61 37.72
CA PHE A 405 11.46 -38.65 38.65
C PHE A 405 11.34 -37.52 39.70
N ASN A 406 11.07 -36.31 39.29
CA ASN A 406 10.88 -35.17 40.21
C ASN A 406 9.65 -35.33 41.11
N ASP A 407 8.60 -36.00 40.62
CA ASP A 407 7.41 -36.37 41.45
C ASP A 407 7.62 -37.63 42.27
N LYS A 408 8.87 -38.16 42.36
CA LYS A 408 9.30 -39.35 43.09
C LYS A 408 8.60 -40.66 42.67
N GLN A 409 8.03 -40.73 41.47
CA GLN A 409 7.43 -41.91 40.86
C GLN A 409 8.48 -42.71 40.08
N TYR A 410 9.51 -43.20 40.74
CA TYR A 410 10.76 -43.72 40.13
C TYR A 410 10.53 -44.90 39.18
N ALA A 411 9.57 -45.81 39.50
CA ALA A 411 9.25 -46.92 38.60
C ALA A 411 8.70 -46.43 37.26
N LYS A 412 7.75 -45.47 37.28
CA LYS A 412 7.20 -44.89 36.05
C LYS A 412 8.23 -44.03 35.30
N ALA A 413 9.14 -43.34 36.02
CA ALA A 413 10.23 -42.61 35.41
C ALA A 413 11.11 -43.54 34.56
N ARG A 414 11.49 -44.71 35.15
CA ARG A 414 12.31 -45.74 34.46
C ARG A 414 11.61 -46.24 33.19
N ASP A 415 10.32 -46.53 33.28
CA ASP A 415 9.54 -47.02 32.14
C ASP A 415 9.45 -45.97 31.03
N ALA A 416 9.26 -44.69 31.38
CA ALA A 416 9.23 -43.61 30.45
C ALA A 416 10.60 -43.42 29.75
N PHE A 417 11.69 -43.46 30.52
CA PHE A 417 13.04 -43.41 29.95
C PHE A 417 13.34 -44.61 29.04
N LYS A 418 13.01 -45.84 29.44
CA LYS A 418 13.14 -47.01 28.57
C LYS A 418 12.34 -46.87 27.28
N ALA A 419 11.12 -46.33 27.35
CA ALA A 419 10.28 -46.09 26.20
C ALA A 419 10.82 -44.98 25.27
N ALA A 420 11.46 -43.94 25.82
CA ALA A 420 12.19 -42.93 25.06
C ALA A 420 13.41 -43.50 24.35
N GLY A 421 14.17 -44.35 25.04
CA GLY A 421 15.39 -44.97 24.54
C GLY A 421 15.21 -45.98 23.41
N ARG A 422 13.98 -46.32 23.03
CA ARG A 422 13.66 -47.11 21.83
C ARG A 422 13.95 -46.35 20.53
N ASP A 423 14.00 -45.02 20.59
CA ASP A 423 14.40 -44.18 19.47
C ASP A 423 15.89 -43.82 19.60
N GLU A 424 16.66 -44.07 18.56
CA GLU A 424 18.13 -43.87 18.55
C GLU A 424 18.49 -42.42 18.93
N ARG A 425 17.68 -41.44 18.56
CA ARG A 425 17.90 -39.99 18.87
C ARG A 425 17.87 -39.70 20.35
N SER A 426 17.15 -40.49 21.13
CA SER A 426 16.98 -40.32 22.58
C SER A 426 17.65 -41.40 23.41
N ALA A 427 18.18 -42.47 22.78
CA ALA A 427 18.72 -43.63 23.46
C ALA A 427 19.82 -43.28 24.48
N LYS A 428 20.83 -42.51 24.06
CA LYS A 428 21.94 -42.07 24.92
C LYS A 428 21.45 -41.25 26.13
N TYR A 429 20.51 -40.34 25.91
CA TYR A 429 19.98 -39.51 26.98
C TYR A 429 19.13 -40.33 27.96
N ALA A 430 18.32 -41.25 27.47
CA ALA A 430 17.53 -42.16 28.29
C ALA A 430 18.41 -43.03 29.20
N GLU A 431 19.52 -43.58 28.67
CA GLU A 431 20.49 -44.36 29.43
C GLU A 431 21.15 -43.50 30.53
N GLN A 432 21.56 -42.29 30.20
CA GLN A 432 22.17 -41.37 31.16
C GLN A 432 21.21 -41.05 32.31
N TRP A 433 19.92 -40.78 31.99
CA TRP A 433 18.91 -40.51 33.00
C TRP A 433 18.65 -41.73 33.89
N ILE A 434 18.61 -42.95 33.35
CA ILE A 434 18.46 -44.18 34.13
C ILE A 434 19.65 -44.35 35.09
N LYS A 435 20.90 -44.19 34.63
CA LYS A 435 22.10 -44.27 35.47
C LYS A 435 22.10 -43.20 36.58
N TYR A 436 21.74 -41.98 36.24
CA TYR A 436 21.62 -40.88 37.22
C TYR A 436 20.59 -41.23 38.30
N MET A 437 19.37 -41.66 37.88
CA MET A 437 18.31 -42.07 38.79
C MET A 437 18.73 -43.19 39.72
N ASP A 438 19.47 -44.21 39.20
CA ASP A 438 19.93 -45.34 40.00
C ASP A 438 20.97 -44.88 41.05
N SER A 439 21.91 -44.05 40.66
CA SER A 439 22.87 -43.44 41.57
C SER A 439 22.23 -42.62 42.67
N GLU A 440 21.20 -41.82 42.32
CA GLU A 440 20.51 -40.99 43.27
C GLU A 440 19.67 -41.81 44.26
N LEU A 441 19.03 -42.87 43.81
CA LEU A 441 18.31 -43.80 44.66
C LEU A 441 19.25 -44.53 45.64
N GLU A 442 20.42 -44.97 45.17
CA GLU A 442 21.42 -45.58 46.07
C GLU A 442 21.95 -44.56 47.09
N ARG A 443 22.21 -43.32 46.68
CA ARG A 443 22.60 -42.25 47.59
C ARG A 443 21.55 -42.00 48.67
N GLN A 444 20.26 -41.93 48.27
CA GLN A 444 19.14 -41.74 49.22
C GLN A 444 19.03 -42.90 50.22
N LYS A 445 19.22 -44.12 49.74
CA LYS A 445 19.22 -45.31 50.57
C LYS A 445 20.34 -45.25 51.63
N LYS A 446 21.60 -44.94 51.21
CA LYS A 446 22.73 -44.79 52.15
C LYS A 446 22.51 -43.71 53.18
N LEU A 447 21.91 -42.60 52.80
CA LEU A 447 21.55 -41.48 53.73
C LEU A 447 20.44 -41.86 54.73
N ALA A 448 19.59 -42.80 54.37
CA ALA A 448 18.52 -43.25 55.24
C ALA A 448 18.96 -44.40 56.21
N GLU A 449 20.10 -45.07 55.91
CA GLU A 449 20.69 -46.13 56.68
C GLU A 449 21.75 -45.69 57.70
N GLY A 450 22.26 -44.41 57.52
CA GLY A 450 23.27 -43.77 58.38
C GLY A 450 22.65 -42.66 59.20
#